data_443d16adcadf305117e4b94e1b8a0301
#
_entry.id   443d16adcadf305117e4b94e1b8a0301
#
_cell.length_a   1.000
_cell.length_b   1.000
_cell.length_c   1.000
_cell.angle_alpha   90.00
_cell.angle_beta   90.00
_cell.angle_gamma   90.00
#
_symmetry.space_group_name_H-M   'P 1'
#
loop_
_entity.id
_entity.type
_entity.pdbx_description
1 polymer ?
#
loop_
_entity_poly.entity_id
_entity_poly.type
_entity_poly.pdbx_seq_one_letter_code
_entity_poly.pdbx_strand_id
1 'polypeptide(L)'
;DLGFANLKVMASTQEDDISVTRDNDRHNYGDPVLVIPGLGADATYQRAEFTPETSLVETKTFEINLVSNEPAMNGKLDWTIGAFYMEHDIENHIRGYRDNNLDGEIMYECSSPLANPASCYDHDYGIPGRFDVFGAEWDFVTDAFPGRESYSIYGQTTYSFRDDLRLVTGLRYSEDTFTTDVTNFFNVETFQADGTSDKWTGKAVMEFDLDDDTMTYLSFSRGFKPGGSNLTFGFTDDNAPPMVFPTFESETLKSMEFGLKTDLMDGAARANIALFSYTYENLQFQATDPDPYRGGVANIPESEMSGLEVEFSALLSDSLSVDLNMAFLDSEVTSDYDVLDNVDAYQYFFGEEDLR
;
A
#
# COMPACT_ATOMS: atom_id res chain seq x y z
N ASP A 1 -31.60 4.18 -20.88
CA ASP A 1 -32.70 3.32 -20.40
C ASP A 1 -33.06 2.31 -21.48
N LEU A 2 -33.05 1.03 -21.14
CA LEU A 2 -33.39 -0.08 -22.03
C LEU A 2 -34.77 -0.66 -21.73
N GLY A 3 -35.55 0.01 -20.88
CA GLY A 3 -36.85 -0.43 -20.40
C GLY A 3 -36.77 -1.38 -19.20
N PHE A 4 -35.95 -2.44 -19.27
CA PHE A 4 -35.75 -3.40 -18.19
C PHE A 4 -34.51 -3.09 -17.31
N ALA A 5 -33.58 -2.27 -17.80
CA ALA A 5 -32.36 -1.87 -17.13
C ALA A 5 -31.84 -0.53 -17.62
N ASN A 6 -31.07 0.13 -16.75
CA ASN A 6 -30.29 1.29 -17.08
C ASN A 6 -28.86 0.87 -17.45
N LEU A 7 -28.40 1.28 -18.61
CA LEU A 7 -27.00 1.17 -18.99
C LEU A 7 -26.25 2.39 -18.49
N LYS A 8 -25.19 2.17 -17.70
CA LYS A 8 -24.25 3.20 -17.27
C LYS A 8 -22.88 2.85 -17.86
N VAL A 9 -22.26 3.84 -18.49
CA VAL A 9 -20.89 3.72 -19.04
C VAL A 9 -20.07 4.86 -18.45
N MET A 10 -18.93 4.51 -17.89
CA MET A 10 -17.98 5.46 -17.30
C MET A 10 -16.61 5.23 -17.91
N ALA A 11 -15.92 6.31 -18.22
CA ALA A 11 -14.52 6.28 -18.61
C ALA A 11 -13.81 7.45 -17.95
N SER A 12 -12.60 7.22 -17.46
CA SER A 12 -11.75 8.28 -16.95
C SER A 12 -10.31 8.10 -17.40
N THR A 13 -9.62 9.22 -17.49
CA THR A 13 -8.18 9.28 -17.58
C THR A 13 -7.68 10.31 -16.58
N GLN A 14 -6.62 9.97 -15.89
CA GLN A 14 -5.96 10.80 -14.90
C GLN A 14 -4.46 10.75 -15.17
N GLU A 15 -3.82 11.91 -15.06
CA GLU A 15 -2.38 12.06 -15.12
C GLU A 15 -1.96 12.90 -13.91
N ASP A 16 -1.00 12.38 -13.14
CA ASP A 16 -0.44 13.06 -11.98
C ASP A 16 1.07 13.19 -12.16
N ASP A 17 1.56 14.42 -12.11
CA ASP A 17 3.00 14.73 -12.06
C ASP A 17 3.36 15.07 -10.63
N ILE A 18 4.15 14.21 -10.00
CA ILE A 18 4.50 14.27 -8.59
C ILE A 18 6.00 14.54 -8.47
N SER A 19 6.36 15.59 -7.74
CA SER A 19 7.74 15.84 -7.38
C SER A 19 7.87 15.99 -5.87
N VAL A 20 8.74 15.19 -5.28
CA VAL A 20 9.00 15.17 -3.83
C VAL A 20 10.48 15.20 -3.61
N THR A 21 10.94 16.05 -2.69
CA THR A 21 12.31 15.98 -2.21
C THR A 21 12.29 15.57 -0.75
N ARG A 22 13.00 14.49 -0.43
CA ARG A 22 13.11 13.99 0.93
C ARG A 22 14.47 14.33 1.49
N ASP A 23 14.48 14.80 2.73
CA ASP A 23 15.66 14.88 3.57
C ASP A 23 15.83 13.52 4.25
N ASN A 24 16.85 12.78 3.83
CA ASN A 24 17.05 11.41 4.29
C ASN A 24 17.88 11.34 5.58
N ASP A 25 18.72 12.32 5.85
CA ASP A 25 19.56 12.30 7.04
C ASP A 25 18.82 12.79 8.30
N ARG A 26 17.71 13.51 8.13
CA ARG A 26 16.86 14.04 9.20
C ARG A 26 17.60 14.88 10.23
N HIS A 27 18.74 15.45 9.85
CA HIS A 27 19.55 16.32 10.69
C HIS A 27 19.34 17.79 10.32
N ASN A 28 19.42 18.65 11.30
CA ASN A 28 19.44 20.09 11.06
C ASN A 28 20.76 20.52 10.44
N TYR A 29 20.71 21.44 9.49
CA TYR A 29 21.90 22.09 8.96
C TYR A 29 22.84 22.54 10.09
N GLY A 30 24.10 22.07 10.05
CA GLY A 30 25.14 22.49 10.98
C GLY A 30 25.50 21.49 12.08
N ASP A 31 24.79 20.39 12.21
CA ASP A 31 25.18 19.33 13.14
C ASP A 31 26.25 18.41 12.52
N PRO A 32 27.33 18.05 13.24
CA PRO A 32 28.32 17.10 12.73
C PRO A 32 27.71 15.69 12.66
N VAL A 33 27.52 15.17 11.45
CA VAL A 33 26.74 13.96 11.22
C VAL A 33 27.57 12.69 11.31
N LEU A 34 28.87 12.72 11.10
CA LEU A 34 29.68 11.51 11.14
C LEU A 34 31.12 11.79 11.60
N VAL A 35 31.55 11.09 12.65
CA VAL A 35 32.97 10.92 12.99
C VAL A 35 33.39 9.54 12.53
N ILE A 36 34.17 9.44 11.45
CA ILE A 36 34.72 8.14 11.03
C ILE A 36 35.99 7.85 11.84
N PRO A 37 35.98 6.90 12.78
CA PRO A 37 37.17 6.54 13.55
C PRO A 37 38.26 6.00 12.62
N GLY A 38 39.43 6.62 12.65
CA GLY A 38 40.62 6.16 11.91
C GLY A 38 41.00 6.98 10.70
N LEU A 39 40.20 7.96 10.26
CA LEU A 39 40.49 8.85 9.15
C LEU A 39 41.07 10.23 9.60
N GLY A 40 41.80 10.29 10.70
CA GLY A 40 42.38 11.51 11.25
C GLY A 40 41.42 12.23 12.17
N ALA A 41 41.97 12.77 13.27
CA ALA A 41 41.22 13.24 14.43
C ALA A 41 40.29 14.45 14.21
N ASP A 42 40.21 15.00 13.01
CA ASP A 42 39.49 16.23 12.72
C ASP A 42 38.54 16.19 11.52
N ALA A 43 38.21 15.04 10.99
CA ALA A 43 37.25 14.93 9.89
C ALA A 43 35.83 14.89 10.43
N THR A 44 35.30 16.03 10.83
CA THR A 44 33.86 16.26 10.98
C THR A 44 33.30 16.57 9.61
N TYR A 45 32.55 15.59 9.05
CA TYR A 45 31.79 15.85 7.83
C TYR A 45 30.40 16.34 8.22
N GLN A 46 30.07 17.52 7.79
CA GLN A 46 28.71 17.99 7.71
C GLN A 46 28.15 17.49 6.38
N ARG A 47 27.01 16.89 6.39
CA ARG A 47 26.45 16.24 5.22
C ARG A 47 24.94 16.43 5.21
N ALA A 48 24.39 16.81 4.10
CA ALA A 48 22.97 16.76 3.84
C ALA A 48 22.69 15.77 2.71
N GLU A 49 21.74 14.90 2.91
CA GLU A 49 21.29 13.93 1.92
C GLU A 49 19.90 14.27 1.44
N PHE A 50 19.76 14.53 0.15
CA PHE A 50 18.48 14.83 -0.48
C PHE A 50 18.15 13.76 -1.50
N THR A 51 16.89 13.33 -1.49
CA THR A 51 16.39 12.42 -2.50
C THR A 51 15.21 13.04 -3.23
N PRO A 52 15.44 13.78 -4.32
CA PRO A 52 14.36 14.13 -5.22
C PRO A 52 13.82 12.88 -5.92
N GLU A 53 12.52 12.81 -5.94
CA GLU A 53 11.74 11.78 -6.61
C GLU A 53 10.74 12.48 -7.51
N THR A 54 10.71 12.11 -8.78
CA THR A 54 9.68 12.54 -9.72
C THR A 54 8.93 11.33 -10.22
N SER A 55 7.61 11.41 -10.21
CA SER A 55 6.76 10.34 -10.71
C SER A 55 5.71 10.91 -11.64
N LEU A 56 5.61 10.35 -12.84
CA LEU A 56 4.49 10.54 -13.71
C LEU A 56 3.58 9.31 -13.56
N VAL A 57 2.33 9.52 -13.22
CA VAL A 57 1.34 8.46 -13.01
C VAL A 57 0.20 8.64 -13.99
N GLU A 58 0.00 7.69 -14.86
CA GLU A 58 -1.13 7.66 -15.78
C GLU A 58 -2.10 6.55 -15.37
N THR A 59 -3.39 6.89 -15.26
CA THR A 59 -4.46 5.94 -14.98
C THR A 59 -5.59 6.08 -15.95
N LYS A 60 -6.00 4.99 -16.57
CA LYS A 60 -7.16 4.91 -17.46
C LYS A 60 -8.14 3.89 -16.91
N THR A 61 -9.40 4.24 -16.80
CA THR A 61 -10.44 3.31 -16.38
C THR A 61 -11.61 3.30 -17.34
N PHE A 62 -12.21 2.14 -17.49
CA PHE A 62 -13.47 1.97 -18.23
C PHE A 62 -14.38 1.03 -17.43
N GLU A 63 -15.63 1.43 -17.28
CA GLU A 63 -16.63 0.64 -16.58
C GLU A 63 -17.97 0.68 -17.30
N ILE A 64 -18.61 -0.47 -17.40
CA ILE A 64 -19.94 -0.63 -17.94
C ILE A 64 -20.82 -1.39 -16.97
N ASN A 65 -22.01 -0.84 -16.68
CA ASN A 65 -22.96 -1.42 -15.76
C ASN A 65 -24.37 -1.50 -16.39
N LEU A 66 -25.01 -2.63 -16.17
CA LEU A 66 -26.45 -2.78 -16.34
C LEU A 66 -27.08 -2.91 -14.96
N VAL A 67 -27.99 -2.01 -14.63
CA VAL A 67 -28.69 -1.94 -13.34
C VAL A 67 -30.19 -2.10 -13.59
N SER A 68 -30.85 -3.00 -12.90
CA SER A 68 -32.30 -3.19 -13.02
C SER A 68 -33.06 -1.87 -12.79
N ASN A 69 -34.04 -1.57 -13.62
CA ASN A 69 -34.92 -0.39 -13.44
C ASN A 69 -35.94 -0.62 -12.33
N GLU A 70 -36.52 -1.81 -12.37
CA GLU A 70 -37.51 -2.26 -11.39
C GLU A 70 -37.10 -3.65 -10.89
N PRO A 71 -37.41 -3.97 -9.63
CA PRO A 71 -37.13 -5.30 -9.13
C PRO A 71 -37.83 -6.39 -9.94
N ALA A 72 -37.06 -7.31 -10.47
CA ALA A 72 -37.56 -8.50 -11.17
C ALA A 72 -38.28 -9.47 -10.22
N MET A 73 -38.80 -10.58 -10.74
CA MET A 73 -39.45 -11.64 -9.94
C MET A 73 -40.60 -11.12 -9.07
N ASN A 74 -41.52 -10.35 -9.64
CA ASN A 74 -42.64 -9.72 -8.94
C ASN A 74 -42.20 -8.74 -7.83
N GLY A 75 -41.19 -7.92 -8.09
CA GLY A 75 -40.75 -6.88 -7.17
C GLY A 75 -39.76 -7.37 -6.08
N LYS A 76 -39.15 -8.55 -6.27
CA LYS A 76 -38.33 -9.18 -5.23
C LYS A 76 -36.82 -9.18 -5.52
N LEU A 77 -36.40 -8.95 -6.76
CA LEU A 77 -35.01 -9.11 -7.17
C LEU A 77 -34.48 -7.83 -7.83
N ASP A 78 -33.62 -7.12 -7.14
CA ASP A 78 -32.76 -6.10 -7.72
C ASP A 78 -31.44 -6.73 -8.16
N TRP A 79 -30.89 -6.25 -9.28
CA TRP A 79 -29.62 -6.77 -9.77
C TRP A 79 -28.80 -5.71 -10.51
N THR A 80 -27.49 -5.91 -10.43
CA THR A 80 -26.48 -5.18 -11.20
C THR A 80 -25.51 -6.18 -11.79
N ILE A 81 -25.14 -6.00 -13.06
CA ILE A 81 -24.07 -6.75 -13.74
C ILE A 81 -23.14 -5.71 -14.36
N GLY A 82 -21.84 -5.92 -14.23
CA GLY A 82 -20.88 -4.98 -14.79
C GLY A 82 -19.56 -5.62 -15.22
N ALA A 83 -18.78 -4.82 -15.95
CA ALA A 83 -17.41 -5.10 -16.30
C ALA A 83 -16.55 -3.86 -16.07
N PHE A 84 -15.33 -4.07 -15.68
CA PHE A 84 -14.36 -3.02 -15.36
C PHE A 84 -13.02 -3.33 -16.00
N TYR A 85 -12.36 -2.29 -16.48
CA TYR A 85 -10.99 -2.29 -16.97
C TYR A 85 -10.21 -1.13 -16.35
N MET A 86 -8.95 -1.36 -16.02
CA MET A 86 -8.01 -0.35 -15.57
C MET A 86 -6.64 -0.63 -16.17
N GLU A 87 -5.97 0.44 -16.59
CA GLU A 87 -4.56 0.51 -16.94
C GLU A 87 -3.94 1.60 -16.06
N HIS A 88 -2.82 1.27 -15.43
CA HIS A 88 -2.13 2.16 -14.50
C HIS A 88 -0.64 2.02 -14.71
N ASP A 89 -0.01 3.08 -15.21
CA ASP A 89 1.41 3.14 -15.52
C ASP A 89 2.09 4.20 -14.66
N ILE A 90 3.28 3.90 -14.20
CA ILE A 90 4.09 4.83 -13.41
C ILE A 90 5.47 4.92 -14.05
N GLU A 91 5.93 6.15 -14.27
CA GLU A 91 7.33 6.45 -14.51
C GLU A 91 7.89 7.07 -13.22
N ASN A 92 8.81 6.39 -12.57
CA ASN A 92 9.39 6.85 -11.30
C ASN A 92 10.90 7.01 -11.44
N HIS A 93 11.37 8.21 -11.11
CA HIS A 93 12.78 8.58 -11.15
C HIS A 93 13.21 9.03 -9.75
N ILE A 94 14.08 8.24 -9.13
CA ILE A 94 14.64 8.56 -7.81
C ILE A 94 16.11 8.89 -7.98
N ARG A 95 16.52 10.02 -7.40
CA ARG A 95 17.89 10.52 -7.42
C ARG A 95 18.34 10.81 -6.00
N GLY A 96 19.43 10.23 -5.58
CA GLY A 96 20.03 10.54 -4.28
C GLY A 96 21.18 11.50 -4.45
N TYR A 97 21.17 12.58 -3.71
CA TYR A 97 22.22 13.59 -3.72
C TYR A 97 22.75 13.88 -2.33
N ARG A 98 23.99 14.34 -2.29
CA ARG A 98 24.63 14.82 -1.08
C ARG A 98 25.12 16.23 -1.27
N ASP A 99 24.86 17.07 -0.29
CA ASP A 99 25.43 18.40 -0.18
C ASP A 99 26.52 18.36 0.88
N ASN A 100 27.78 18.32 0.46
CA ASN A 100 28.93 18.21 1.36
C ASN A 100 29.44 19.57 1.89
N ASN A 101 29.05 20.65 1.28
CA ASN A 101 29.47 21.97 1.68
C ASN A 101 28.37 22.79 2.36
N LEU A 102 27.15 22.24 2.46
CA LEU A 102 26.01 22.82 3.17
C LEU A 102 25.64 24.24 2.71
N ASP A 103 25.83 24.55 1.44
CA ASP A 103 25.44 25.85 0.91
C ASP A 103 24.01 25.92 0.40
N GLY A 104 23.33 24.78 0.42
CA GLY A 104 21.95 24.62 -0.05
C GLY A 104 21.89 24.44 -1.58
N GLU A 105 22.99 24.40 -2.26
CA GLU A 105 23.10 24.03 -3.65
C GLU A 105 23.54 22.56 -3.71
N ILE A 106 22.75 21.74 -4.38
CA ILE A 106 23.12 20.34 -4.62
C ILE A 106 24.25 20.35 -5.64
N MET A 107 25.48 20.28 -5.15
CA MET A 107 26.67 20.25 -6.00
C MET A 107 27.22 18.85 -6.09
N TYR A 108 27.51 18.43 -7.29
CA TYR A 108 28.33 17.24 -7.52
C TYR A 108 29.76 17.56 -7.26
N GLU A 109 30.33 16.88 -6.31
CA GLU A 109 31.76 16.89 -6.21
C GLU A 109 32.40 15.92 -7.20
N CYS A 110 33.57 16.27 -7.62
CA CYS A 110 34.33 15.58 -8.64
C CYS A 110 34.79 14.22 -8.16
N SER A 111 34.72 13.20 -8.98
CA SER A 111 35.19 11.85 -8.65
C SER A 111 36.65 11.76 -8.26
N SER A 112 37.42 12.82 -8.51
CA SER A 112 38.79 12.95 -8.08
C SER A 112 39.19 14.43 -8.14
N PRO A 113 38.81 15.26 -7.17
CA PRO A 113 39.11 16.70 -7.19
C PRO A 113 40.60 16.97 -7.22
N LEU A 114 41.40 16.09 -6.66
CA LEU A 114 42.85 16.17 -6.67
C LEU A 114 43.51 15.77 -7.99
N ALA A 115 42.88 14.91 -8.77
CA ALA A 115 43.44 14.36 -9.99
C ALA A 115 42.92 15.05 -11.26
N ASN A 116 41.69 15.46 -11.29
CA ASN A 116 41.08 16.09 -12.46
C ASN A 116 39.86 16.95 -12.12
N PRO A 117 39.99 18.24 -11.95
CA PRO A 117 38.86 19.16 -11.71
C PRO A 117 37.80 19.16 -12.82
N ALA A 118 38.18 18.75 -14.04
CA ALA A 118 37.24 18.64 -15.15
C ALA A 118 36.36 17.37 -15.07
N SER A 119 36.58 16.49 -14.10
CA SER A 119 35.72 15.39 -13.81
C SER A 119 34.48 15.74 -12.97
N CYS A 120 34.37 17.00 -12.59
CA CYS A 120 33.21 17.57 -11.94
C CYS A 120 32.10 17.78 -12.97
N TYR A 121 30.89 17.36 -12.68
CA TYR A 121 29.76 17.57 -13.57
C TYR A 121 28.81 18.59 -12.97
N ASP A 122 28.39 19.47 -13.85
CA ASP A 122 27.26 20.34 -13.57
C ASP A 122 25.98 19.52 -13.57
N HIS A 123 25.06 19.96 -12.75
CA HIS A 123 23.90 19.23 -12.38
C HIS A 123 22.81 19.29 -13.43
N ASP A 124 22.81 18.36 -14.35
CA ASP A 124 21.64 18.09 -15.17
C ASP A 124 21.12 16.69 -14.83
N TYR A 125 19.85 16.60 -14.54
CA TYR A 125 19.20 15.33 -14.24
C TYR A 125 19.53 14.26 -15.29
N GLY A 126 20.11 13.16 -14.88
CA GLY A 126 20.37 12.02 -15.75
C GLY A 126 21.84 11.64 -15.93
N ILE A 127 22.75 12.22 -15.17
CA ILE A 127 24.15 11.77 -15.20
C ILE A 127 24.35 10.74 -14.10
N PRO A 128 24.91 9.56 -14.45
CA PRO A 128 25.21 8.53 -13.48
C PRO A 128 26.13 9.06 -12.40
N GLY A 129 25.77 8.77 -11.17
CA GLY A 129 26.55 9.13 -10.00
C GLY A 129 27.93 8.55 -9.95
N ARG A 130 28.68 8.95 -9.00
CA ARG A 130 30.06 8.66 -8.87
C ARG A 130 30.47 8.27 -7.51
N PHE A 131 31.46 7.42 -7.51
CA PHE A 131 32.10 6.94 -6.31
C PHE A 131 33.40 7.64 -6.11
N ASP A 132 33.57 8.27 -4.97
CA ASP A 132 34.86 8.44 -4.39
C ASP A 132 35.05 7.40 -3.29
N VAL A 133 36.11 6.61 -3.38
CA VAL A 133 36.36 5.44 -2.52
C VAL A 133 36.56 5.84 -1.05
N PHE A 134 36.77 7.09 -0.73
CA PHE A 134 37.05 7.56 0.62
C PHE A 134 36.27 8.78 1.09
N GLY A 135 35.65 9.49 0.21
CA GLY A 135 34.73 10.56 0.52
C GLY A 135 33.35 10.25 -0.03
N ALA A 136 33.12 9.02 -0.21
CA ALA A 136 32.01 8.31 -0.77
C ALA A 136 30.76 9.15 -0.88
N GLU A 137 30.60 9.80 -1.98
CA GLU A 137 29.34 10.32 -2.43
C GLU A 137 28.65 9.25 -3.22
N TRP A 138 27.58 8.80 -2.65
CA TRP A 138 26.73 7.85 -3.31
C TRP A 138 25.63 8.61 -3.99
N ASP A 139 25.75 8.84 -5.28
CA ASP A 139 24.59 9.19 -6.06
C ASP A 139 23.84 7.89 -6.35
N PHE A 140 22.67 7.86 -5.81
CA PHE A 140 21.75 6.78 -6.02
C PHE A 140 20.81 7.18 -7.16
N VAL A 141 20.76 6.37 -8.20
CA VAL A 141 19.86 6.55 -9.34
C VAL A 141 19.01 5.30 -9.50
N THR A 142 17.71 5.46 -9.41
CA THR A 142 16.77 4.40 -9.74
C THR A 142 15.73 4.94 -10.69
N ASP A 143 15.57 4.28 -11.82
CA ASP A 143 14.46 4.46 -12.74
C ASP A 143 13.59 3.21 -12.67
N ALA A 144 12.31 3.39 -12.37
CA ALA A 144 11.36 2.31 -12.21
C ALA A 144 10.09 2.59 -13.02
N PHE A 145 9.61 1.60 -13.74
CA PHE A 145 8.43 1.66 -14.62
C PHE A 145 7.45 0.55 -14.25
N PRO A 146 6.78 0.64 -13.08
CA PRO A 146 5.73 -0.30 -12.74
C PRO A 146 4.46 0.00 -13.54
N GLY A 147 3.90 -1.05 -14.13
CA GLY A 147 2.62 -1.03 -14.83
C GLY A 147 1.65 -2.04 -14.22
N ARG A 148 0.34 -1.78 -14.36
CA ARG A 148 -0.72 -2.69 -13.96
C ARG A 148 -1.91 -2.62 -14.89
N GLU A 149 -2.39 -3.79 -15.31
CA GLU A 149 -3.65 -3.94 -16.00
C GLU A 149 -4.62 -4.77 -15.14
N SER A 150 -5.87 -4.38 -15.09
CA SER A 150 -6.91 -5.09 -14.33
C SER A 150 -8.19 -5.23 -15.15
N TYR A 151 -8.70 -6.45 -15.21
CA TYR A 151 -10.00 -6.77 -15.81
C TYR A 151 -10.89 -7.41 -14.78
N SER A 152 -12.16 -7.10 -14.82
CA SER A 152 -13.12 -7.83 -14.00
C SER A 152 -14.50 -7.83 -14.58
N ILE A 153 -15.23 -8.91 -14.27
CA ILE A 153 -16.67 -9.03 -14.45
C ILE A 153 -17.32 -9.31 -13.10
N TYR A 154 -18.46 -8.72 -12.86
CA TYR A 154 -19.13 -8.85 -11.58
C TYR A 154 -20.65 -8.77 -11.70
N GLY A 155 -21.31 -9.29 -10.68
CA GLY A 155 -22.74 -9.14 -10.50
C GLY A 155 -23.09 -9.09 -9.03
N GLN A 156 -24.14 -8.37 -8.73
CA GLN A 156 -24.74 -8.29 -7.40
C GLN A 156 -26.25 -8.42 -7.51
N THR A 157 -26.84 -9.08 -6.52
CA THR A 157 -28.32 -9.18 -6.40
C THR A 157 -28.74 -8.88 -4.98
N THR A 158 -29.93 -8.29 -4.84
CA THR A 158 -30.67 -8.21 -3.58
C THR A 158 -31.99 -8.92 -3.78
N TYR A 159 -32.20 -10.01 -3.04
CA TYR A 159 -33.44 -10.78 -3.10
C TYR A 159 -34.23 -10.64 -1.81
N SER A 160 -35.43 -10.09 -1.89
CA SER A 160 -36.37 -9.94 -0.78
C SER A 160 -37.27 -11.17 -0.66
N PHE A 161 -37.00 -12.04 0.32
CA PHE A 161 -37.88 -13.18 0.64
C PHE A 161 -39.22 -12.68 1.18
N ARG A 162 -39.15 -11.68 2.04
CA ARG A 162 -40.22 -10.93 2.71
C ARG A 162 -39.80 -9.48 2.83
N ASP A 163 -40.71 -8.63 3.27
CA ASP A 163 -40.43 -7.19 3.44
C ASP A 163 -39.33 -6.94 4.48
N ASP A 164 -39.24 -7.82 5.49
CA ASP A 164 -38.29 -7.76 6.61
C ASP A 164 -37.05 -8.67 6.44
N LEU A 165 -36.92 -9.45 5.36
CA LEU A 165 -35.82 -10.42 5.17
C LEU A 165 -35.27 -10.35 3.76
N ARG A 166 -33.99 -9.95 3.65
CA ARG A 166 -33.29 -9.78 2.38
C ARG A 166 -31.97 -10.58 2.36
N LEU A 167 -31.61 -11.07 1.20
CA LEU A 167 -30.32 -11.65 0.91
C LEU A 167 -29.62 -10.81 -0.17
N VAL A 168 -28.50 -10.24 0.19
CA VAL A 168 -27.59 -9.55 -0.76
C VAL A 168 -26.48 -10.52 -1.11
N THR A 169 -26.27 -10.77 -2.41
CA THR A 169 -25.14 -11.57 -2.90
C THR A 169 -24.37 -10.81 -3.96
N GLY A 170 -23.06 -10.95 -3.95
CA GLY A 170 -22.18 -10.40 -4.98
C GLY A 170 -21.10 -11.40 -5.34
N LEU A 171 -20.76 -11.44 -6.61
CA LEU A 171 -19.67 -12.26 -7.14
C LEU A 171 -18.88 -11.44 -8.16
N ARG A 172 -17.55 -11.52 -8.09
CA ARG A 172 -16.63 -10.85 -9.01
C ARG A 172 -15.48 -11.78 -9.35
N TYR A 173 -15.18 -11.89 -10.61
CA TYR A 173 -13.91 -12.41 -11.09
C TYR A 173 -13.02 -11.25 -11.52
N SER A 174 -11.79 -11.26 -11.06
CA SER A 174 -10.79 -10.27 -11.43
C SER A 174 -9.51 -10.97 -11.88
N GLU A 175 -8.87 -10.40 -12.89
CA GLU A 175 -7.52 -10.73 -13.32
C GLU A 175 -6.70 -9.45 -13.31
N ASP A 176 -5.60 -9.48 -12.57
CA ASP A 176 -4.66 -8.37 -12.40
C ASP A 176 -3.29 -8.83 -12.89
N THR A 177 -2.71 -8.09 -13.82
CA THR A 177 -1.34 -8.31 -14.31
C THR A 177 -0.50 -7.10 -13.93
N PHE A 178 0.67 -7.34 -13.38
CA PHE A 178 1.68 -6.31 -13.17
C PHE A 178 2.91 -6.57 -14.03
N THR A 179 3.56 -5.49 -14.41
CA THR A 179 4.88 -5.48 -15.04
C THR A 179 5.76 -4.47 -14.31
N THR A 180 7.05 -4.71 -14.27
CA THR A 180 7.99 -3.78 -13.64
C THR A 180 9.33 -3.89 -14.31
N ASP A 181 9.84 -2.76 -14.78
CA ASP A 181 11.21 -2.58 -15.21
C ASP A 181 11.91 -1.63 -14.23
N VAL A 182 13.03 -2.05 -13.67
CA VAL A 182 13.84 -1.21 -12.77
C VAL A 182 15.27 -1.21 -13.26
N THR A 183 15.84 -0.03 -13.43
CA THR A 183 17.25 0.17 -13.64
C THR A 183 17.84 0.84 -12.39
N ASN A 184 18.76 0.15 -11.74
CA ASN A 184 19.45 0.66 -10.57
C ASN A 184 20.93 0.86 -10.93
N PHE A 185 21.43 2.07 -10.72
CA PHE A 185 22.80 2.41 -11.04
C PHE A 185 23.82 1.68 -10.16
N PHE A 186 23.45 1.36 -8.92
CA PHE A 186 24.36 0.69 -7.99
C PHE A 186 24.94 -0.62 -8.55
N ASN A 187 24.15 -1.38 -9.29
CA ASN A 187 24.55 -2.68 -9.80
C ASN A 187 24.71 -2.72 -11.32
N VAL A 188 24.36 -1.63 -12.04
CA VAL A 188 24.23 -1.65 -13.51
C VAL A 188 23.27 -2.77 -13.96
N GLU A 189 22.41 -3.22 -13.05
CA GLU A 189 21.48 -4.32 -13.29
C GLU A 189 20.10 -3.76 -13.61
N THR A 190 19.55 -4.27 -14.68
CA THR A 190 18.15 -4.09 -15.01
C THR A 190 17.39 -5.26 -14.42
N PHE A 191 16.42 -4.97 -13.60
CA PHE A 191 15.50 -5.96 -13.07
C PHE A 191 14.17 -5.86 -13.79
N GLN A 192 13.63 -7.01 -14.17
CA GLN A 192 12.31 -7.12 -14.77
C GLN A 192 11.50 -8.16 -14.02
N ALA A 193 10.27 -7.81 -13.69
CA ALA A 193 9.31 -8.72 -13.12
C ALA A 193 7.95 -8.54 -13.76
N ASP A 194 7.24 -9.63 -13.90
CA ASP A 194 5.85 -9.66 -14.29
C ASP A 194 5.10 -10.76 -13.52
N GLY A 195 3.82 -10.62 -13.42
CA GLY A 195 2.99 -11.63 -12.80
C GLY A 195 1.50 -11.34 -12.97
N THR A 196 0.71 -12.38 -12.84
CA THR A 196 -0.74 -12.31 -12.94
C THR A 196 -1.38 -12.94 -11.72
N SER A 197 -2.38 -12.25 -11.17
CA SER A 197 -3.22 -12.73 -10.08
C SER A 197 -4.66 -12.79 -10.53
N ASP A 198 -5.28 -13.96 -10.50
CA ASP A 198 -6.71 -14.11 -10.78
C ASP A 198 -7.45 -14.65 -9.56
N LYS A 199 -8.59 -14.07 -9.25
CA LYS A 199 -9.36 -14.44 -8.06
C LYS A 199 -10.87 -14.26 -8.27
N TRP A 200 -11.59 -15.19 -7.66
CA TRP A 200 -13.01 -15.00 -7.37
C TRP A 200 -13.16 -14.35 -6.00
N THR A 201 -13.87 -13.25 -5.95
CA THR A 201 -14.28 -12.56 -4.72
C THR A 201 -15.79 -12.46 -4.65
N GLY A 202 -16.32 -12.23 -3.46
CA GLY A 202 -17.77 -12.12 -3.33
C GLY A 202 -18.23 -11.91 -1.91
N LYS A 203 -19.53 -11.71 -1.78
CA LYS A 203 -20.20 -11.53 -0.49
C LYS A 203 -21.56 -12.18 -0.48
N ALA A 204 -22.01 -12.56 0.71
CA ALA A 204 -23.39 -12.94 1.00
C ALA A 204 -23.78 -12.29 2.34
N VAL A 205 -24.82 -11.48 2.32
CA VAL A 205 -25.34 -10.79 3.51
C VAL A 205 -26.80 -11.10 3.66
N MET A 206 -27.16 -11.68 4.81
CA MET A 206 -28.54 -11.86 5.22
C MET A 206 -28.93 -10.71 6.14
N GLU A 207 -29.90 -9.93 5.75
CA GLU A 207 -30.41 -8.78 6.51
C GLU A 207 -31.81 -9.10 7.03
N PHE A 208 -32.05 -8.81 8.29
CA PHE A 208 -33.33 -9.02 8.93
C PHE A 208 -33.73 -7.80 9.77
N ASP A 209 -34.84 -7.16 9.39
CA ASP A 209 -35.45 -6.08 10.15
C ASP A 209 -36.26 -6.67 11.31
N LEU A 210 -35.84 -6.41 12.54
CA LEU A 210 -36.52 -6.87 13.76
C LEU A 210 -37.78 -6.06 14.00
N ASP A 211 -37.69 -4.78 13.69
CA ASP A 211 -38.78 -3.81 13.66
C ASP A 211 -38.43 -2.65 12.71
N ASP A 212 -39.24 -1.58 12.70
CA ASP A 212 -39.05 -0.43 11.79
C ASP A 212 -37.76 0.35 12.06
N ASP A 213 -37.20 0.24 13.25
CA ASP A 213 -36.04 1.01 13.72
C ASP A 213 -34.78 0.14 13.92
N THR A 214 -34.91 -1.19 13.87
CA THR A 214 -33.82 -2.12 14.22
C THR A 214 -33.60 -3.18 13.14
N MET A 215 -32.37 -3.24 12.63
CA MET A 215 -31.94 -4.26 11.67
C MET A 215 -30.75 -5.02 12.21
N THR A 216 -30.73 -6.32 12.00
CA THR A 216 -29.58 -7.19 12.21
C THR A 216 -29.11 -7.84 10.90
N TYR A 217 -27.85 -8.20 10.82
CA TYR A 217 -27.30 -8.85 9.64
C TYR A 217 -26.21 -9.86 9.98
N LEU A 218 -26.04 -10.82 9.09
CA LEU A 218 -24.93 -11.75 9.05
C LEU A 218 -24.27 -11.64 7.68
N SER A 219 -22.99 -11.30 7.64
CA SER A 219 -22.20 -11.12 6.43
C SER A 219 -21.05 -12.11 6.35
N PHE A 220 -20.87 -12.68 5.16
CA PHE A 220 -19.66 -13.39 4.76
C PHE A 220 -19.10 -12.73 3.52
N SER A 221 -17.81 -12.42 3.52
CA SER A 221 -17.16 -11.87 2.35
C SER A 221 -15.75 -12.42 2.13
N ARG A 222 -15.34 -12.40 0.87
CA ARG A 222 -13.98 -12.70 0.45
C ARG A 222 -13.52 -11.60 -0.50
N GLY A 223 -12.41 -10.95 -0.13
CA GLY A 223 -11.70 -9.97 -0.94
C GLY A 223 -10.29 -10.43 -1.26
N PHE A 224 -9.61 -9.73 -2.15
CA PHE A 224 -8.19 -9.93 -2.38
C PHE A 224 -7.49 -8.61 -2.71
N LYS A 225 -6.18 -8.58 -2.47
CA LYS A 225 -5.26 -7.55 -2.93
C LYS A 225 -4.26 -8.23 -3.86
N PRO A 226 -4.08 -7.77 -5.11
CA PRO A 226 -3.20 -8.45 -6.05
C PRO A 226 -1.75 -8.41 -5.60
N GLY A 227 -0.96 -9.35 -6.09
CA GLY A 227 0.48 -9.39 -5.93
C GLY A 227 1.17 -8.28 -6.70
N GLY A 228 2.46 -8.21 -6.59
CA GLY A 228 3.28 -7.19 -7.24
C GLY A 228 4.76 -7.48 -7.15
N SER A 229 5.55 -6.47 -7.48
CA SER A 229 7.01 -6.49 -7.40
C SER A 229 7.53 -5.47 -6.39
N ASN A 230 8.68 -5.78 -5.81
CA ASN A 230 9.46 -4.87 -5.02
C ASN A 230 10.42 -4.10 -5.92
N LEU A 231 10.50 -2.79 -5.74
CA LEU A 231 11.34 -1.91 -6.57
C LEU A 231 12.79 -1.79 -6.04
N THR A 232 13.02 -2.21 -4.80
CA THR A 232 14.33 -2.12 -4.15
C THR A 232 14.94 -3.51 -4.00
N PHE A 233 16.05 -3.72 -4.69
CA PHE A 233 16.88 -4.91 -4.55
C PHE A 233 18.17 -4.52 -3.90
N GLY A 234 18.47 -5.11 -2.76
CA GLY A 234 19.79 -5.10 -2.18
C GLY A 234 20.67 -6.18 -2.80
N PHE A 235 21.96 -6.13 -2.48
CA PHE A 235 22.91 -7.16 -2.87
C PHE A 235 22.46 -8.49 -2.25
N THR A 236 22.44 -9.55 -3.05
CA THR A 236 22.23 -10.90 -2.54
C THR A 236 23.50 -11.34 -1.84
N ASP A 237 23.45 -11.55 -0.53
CA ASP A 237 24.41 -12.45 0.11
C ASP A 237 23.97 -13.88 -0.25
N ASP A 238 24.78 -14.59 -1.02
CA ASP A 238 24.51 -15.97 -1.43
C ASP A 238 24.36 -16.93 -0.24
N ASN A 239 24.60 -16.46 0.97
CA ASN A 239 24.59 -17.28 2.19
C ASN A 239 23.36 -17.05 3.11
N ALA A 240 22.55 -16.02 2.88
CA ALA A 240 21.33 -15.79 3.62
C ALA A 240 20.10 -15.88 2.69
N PRO A 241 19.09 -16.69 3.04
CA PRO A 241 17.86 -16.68 2.24
C PRO A 241 17.22 -15.29 2.33
N PRO A 242 16.80 -14.69 1.21
CA PRO A 242 16.17 -13.38 1.23
C PRO A 242 14.82 -13.46 1.97
N MET A 243 14.56 -12.55 2.88
CA MET A 243 13.23 -12.38 3.47
C MET A 243 12.31 -11.57 2.57
N VAL A 244 12.87 -10.69 1.75
CA VAL A 244 12.14 -9.92 0.76
C VAL A 244 12.49 -10.44 -0.63
N PHE A 245 11.47 -10.95 -1.32
CA PHE A 245 11.62 -11.46 -2.68
C PHE A 245 11.37 -10.37 -3.73
N PRO A 246 11.85 -10.55 -4.97
CA PRO A 246 11.56 -9.63 -6.07
C PRO A 246 10.07 -9.40 -6.31
N THR A 247 9.25 -10.41 -6.07
CA THR A 247 7.81 -10.37 -6.20
C THR A 247 7.15 -10.88 -4.92
N PHE A 248 5.92 -10.44 -4.68
CA PHE A 248 5.10 -10.89 -3.58
C PHE A 248 3.73 -11.37 -4.08
N GLU A 249 3.19 -12.33 -3.36
CA GLU A 249 1.92 -12.99 -3.70
C GLU A 249 0.71 -12.12 -3.39
N SER A 250 -0.43 -12.46 -4.01
CA SER A 250 -1.71 -11.85 -3.72
C SER A 250 -2.19 -12.23 -2.32
N GLU A 251 -2.64 -11.23 -1.57
CA GLU A 251 -3.32 -11.39 -0.28
C GLU A 251 -4.79 -11.72 -0.47
N THR A 252 -5.33 -12.57 0.36
CA THR A 252 -6.78 -12.85 0.42
C THR A 252 -7.31 -12.58 1.83
N LEU A 253 -8.41 -11.86 1.92
CA LEU A 253 -9.15 -11.62 3.15
C LEU A 253 -10.48 -12.39 3.12
N LYS A 254 -10.74 -13.21 4.13
CA LYS A 254 -12.05 -13.80 4.43
C LYS A 254 -12.61 -13.13 5.66
N SER A 255 -13.85 -12.70 5.59
CA SER A 255 -14.52 -11.98 6.67
C SER A 255 -15.86 -12.64 7.01
N MET A 256 -16.15 -12.75 8.28
CA MET A 256 -17.44 -13.04 8.85
C MET A 256 -17.81 -11.93 9.82
N GLU A 257 -19.03 -11.40 9.72
CA GLU A 257 -19.49 -10.32 10.57
C GLU A 257 -20.96 -10.49 10.94
N PHE A 258 -21.27 -10.29 12.20
CA PHE A 258 -22.63 -10.17 12.72
C PHE A 258 -22.83 -8.77 13.28
N GLY A 259 -23.85 -8.07 12.82
CA GLY A 259 -24.12 -6.70 13.25
C GLY A 259 -25.56 -6.42 13.60
N LEU A 260 -25.71 -5.37 14.39
CA LEU A 260 -26.98 -4.77 14.76
C LEU A 260 -26.90 -3.27 14.55
N LYS A 261 -27.93 -2.71 13.91
CA LYS A 261 -28.10 -1.28 13.70
C LYS A 261 -29.49 -0.89 14.22
N THR A 262 -29.54 0.12 15.08
CA THR A 262 -30.82 0.55 15.65
C THR A 262 -30.89 2.05 15.82
N ASP A 263 -32.03 2.63 15.43
CA ASP A 263 -32.41 3.98 15.76
C ASP A 263 -33.20 3.95 17.08
N LEU A 264 -32.89 4.83 17.98
CA LEU A 264 -33.42 4.92 19.33
C LEU A 264 -33.99 6.33 19.60
N MET A 265 -34.86 6.45 20.58
CA MET A 265 -35.39 7.76 21.02
C MET A 265 -36.08 8.53 19.87
N ASP A 266 -36.94 7.85 19.10
CA ASP A 266 -37.63 8.40 17.92
C ASP A 266 -36.63 9.01 16.87
N GLY A 267 -35.48 8.35 16.66
CA GLY A 267 -34.42 8.77 15.72
C GLY A 267 -33.44 9.81 16.30
N ALA A 268 -33.61 10.22 17.58
CA ALA A 268 -32.66 11.13 18.23
C ALA A 268 -31.32 10.44 18.63
N ALA A 269 -31.26 9.13 18.64
CA ALA A 269 -30.04 8.39 18.88
C ALA A 269 -29.92 7.20 17.92
N ARG A 270 -28.67 6.79 17.61
CA ARG A 270 -28.35 5.63 16.79
C ARG A 270 -27.24 4.82 17.44
N ALA A 271 -27.38 3.51 17.42
CA ALA A 271 -26.36 2.57 17.85
C ALA A 271 -26.08 1.53 16.77
N ASN A 272 -24.81 1.31 16.46
CA ASN A 272 -24.32 0.25 15.61
C ASN A 272 -23.36 -0.62 16.42
N ILE A 273 -23.52 -1.93 16.34
CA ILE A 273 -22.67 -2.91 17.01
C ILE A 273 -22.30 -3.96 15.98
N ALA A 274 -21.00 -4.27 15.86
CA ALA A 274 -20.49 -5.31 14.98
C ALA A 274 -19.52 -6.23 15.73
N LEU A 275 -19.71 -7.54 15.57
CA LEU A 275 -18.78 -8.59 15.93
C LEU A 275 -18.20 -9.16 14.65
N PHE A 276 -16.89 -9.23 14.53
CA PHE A 276 -16.24 -9.70 13.30
C PHE A 276 -15.08 -10.64 13.58
N SER A 277 -14.79 -11.44 12.55
CA SER A 277 -13.61 -12.29 12.47
C SER A 277 -13.08 -12.26 11.05
N TYR A 278 -11.78 -11.99 10.91
CA TYR A 278 -11.06 -11.91 9.65
C TYR A 278 -9.93 -12.94 9.64
N THR A 279 -9.78 -13.61 8.50
CA THR A 279 -8.62 -14.45 8.22
C THR A 279 -7.92 -13.89 6.99
N TYR A 280 -6.64 -13.55 7.13
CA TYR A 280 -5.76 -13.14 6.04
C TYR A 280 -4.91 -14.33 5.61
N GLU A 281 -4.89 -14.60 4.31
CA GLU A 281 -3.97 -15.52 3.66
C GLU A 281 -2.97 -14.70 2.84
N ASN A 282 -1.68 -14.92 3.03
CA ASN A 282 -0.59 -14.17 2.40
C ASN A 282 -0.67 -12.66 2.65
N LEU A 283 -0.89 -12.24 3.90
CA LEU A 283 -0.97 -10.83 4.28
C LEU A 283 0.28 -10.08 3.80
N GLN A 284 0.08 -9.06 2.99
CA GLN A 284 1.15 -8.20 2.48
C GLN A 284 1.55 -7.17 3.53
N PHE A 285 2.78 -7.20 3.98
CA PHE A 285 3.29 -6.24 4.94
C PHE A 285 4.69 -5.74 4.57
N GLN A 286 5.05 -4.57 5.07
CA GLN A 286 6.38 -4.02 4.87
C GLN A 286 7.37 -4.77 5.75
N ALA A 287 8.30 -5.47 5.12
CA ALA A 287 9.38 -6.19 5.77
C ALA A 287 10.73 -5.48 5.57
N THR A 288 11.62 -5.71 6.52
CA THR A 288 13.04 -5.36 6.40
C THR A 288 13.84 -6.65 6.45
N ASP A 289 14.72 -6.85 5.47
CA ASP A 289 15.66 -7.97 5.43
C ASP A 289 16.83 -7.68 6.41
N PRO A 290 17.47 -8.70 7.00
CA PRO A 290 18.72 -8.56 7.75
C PRO A 290 19.82 -7.81 7.02
N ASP A 291 19.83 -7.83 5.71
CA ASP A 291 20.67 -6.95 4.90
C ASP A 291 20.08 -5.53 4.95
N PRO A 292 20.77 -4.52 5.52
CA PRO A 292 20.22 -3.20 5.80
C PRO A 292 19.77 -2.41 4.57
N TYR A 293 20.08 -2.91 3.38
CA TYR A 293 19.73 -2.27 2.12
C TYR A 293 18.52 -2.91 1.43
N ARG A 294 17.88 -3.88 2.08
CA ARG A 294 16.70 -4.54 1.54
C ARG A 294 15.47 -4.26 2.38
N GLY A 295 14.51 -3.66 1.76
CA GLY A 295 13.17 -3.52 2.30
C GLY A 295 12.15 -3.70 1.19
N GLY A 296 10.97 -4.15 1.56
CA GLY A 296 9.91 -4.34 0.59
C GLY A 296 8.71 -5.03 1.18
N VAL A 297 7.80 -5.41 0.33
CA VAL A 297 6.62 -6.16 0.72
C VAL A 297 6.95 -7.65 0.76
N ALA A 298 6.62 -8.29 1.86
CA ALA A 298 6.63 -9.74 2.03
C ALA A 298 5.22 -10.23 2.39
N ASN A 299 5.02 -11.55 2.35
CA ASN A 299 3.74 -12.15 2.69
C ASN A 299 3.82 -12.92 4.00
N ILE A 300 2.97 -12.60 4.97
CA ILE A 300 2.70 -13.45 6.13
C ILE A 300 1.70 -14.53 5.69
N PRO A 301 2.02 -15.83 5.82
CA PRO A 301 1.18 -16.89 5.26
C PRO A 301 -0.24 -16.87 5.80
N GLU A 302 -0.43 -16.72 7.11
CA GLU A 302 -1.75 -16.64 7.72
C GLU A 302 -1.74 -15.79 8.99
N SER A 303 -2.76 -14.93 9.10
CA SER A 303 -3.04 -14.16 10.30
C SER A 303 -4.55 -14.00 10.52
N GLU A 304 -4.94 -13.86 11.75
CA GLU A 304 -6.34 -13.70 12.16
C GLU A 304 -6.52 -12.40 12.94
N MET A 305 -7.71 -11.81 12.79
CA MET A 305 -8.16 -10.68 13.56
C MET A 305 -9.62 -10.87 13.93
N SER A 306 -9.96 -10.62 15.18
CA SER A 306 -11.34 -10.61 15.63
C SER A 306 -11.62 -9.41 16.52
N GLY A 307 -12.87 -9.00 16.58
CA GLY A 307 -13.19 -7.84 17.40
C GLY A 307 -14.67 -7.55 17.56
N LEU A 308 -14.87 -6.53 18.40
CA LEU A 308 -16.16 -5.88 18.66
C LEU A 308 -16.01 -4.39 18.41
N GLU A 309 -16.89 -3.85 17.58
CA GLU A 309 -17.02 -2.41 17.37
C GLU A 309 -18.39 -1.92 17.85
N VAL A 310 -18.40 -0.76 18.49
CA VAL A 310 -19.62 -0.09 18.96
C VAL A 310 -19.53 1.37 18.58
N GLU A 311 -20.51 1.83 17.84
CA GLU A 311 -20.71 3.24 17.49
C GLU A 311 -22.04 3.69 18.09
N PHE A 312 -22.02 4.82 18.77
CA PHE A 312 -23.22 5.42 19.33
C PHE A 312 -23.19 6.93 19.09
N SER A 313 -24.29 7.46 18.56
CA SER A 313 -24.51 8.90 18.43
C SER A 313 -25.88 9.29 18.97
N ALA A 314 -25.95 10.40 19.66
CA ALA A 314 -27.23 10.89 20.21
C ALA A 314 -27.30 12.42 20.23
N LEU A 315 -28.44 12.96 19.86
CA LEU A 315 -28.82 14.36 20.06
C LEU A 315 -29.62 14.46 21.36
N LEU A 316 -28.94 14.83 22.46
CA LEU A 316 -29.55 14.87 23.78
C LEU A 316 -30.39 16.14 24.00
N SER A 317 -30.10 17.22 23.26
CA SER A 317 -30.89 18.44 23.18
C SER A 317 -30.53 19.21 21.92
N ASP A 318 -31.26 20.31 21.64
CA ASP A 318 -30.98 21.19 20.48
C ASP A 318 -29.53 21.75 20.46
N SER A 319 -28.80 21.65 21.56
CA SER A 319 -27.44 22.19 21.71
C SER A 319 -26.40 21.17 22.21
N LEU A 320 -26.79 19.91 22.40
CA LEU A 320 -25.90 18.87 22.92
C LEU A 320 -26.03 17.58 22.14
N SER A 321 -24.94 17.21 21.48
CA SER A 321 -24.76 15.88 20.88
C SER A 321 -23.64 15.09 21.57
N VAL A 322 -23.74 13.77 21.54
CA VAL A 322 -22.73 12.84 22.06
C VAL A 322 -22.44 11.82 20.99
N ASP A 323 -21.16 11.64 20.67
CA ASP A 323 -20.67 10.59 19.79
C ASP A 323 -19.65 9.73 20.57
N LEU A 324 -19.85 8.42 20.55
CA LEU A 324 -18.99 7.44 21.22
C LEU A 324 -18.64 6.32 20.24
N ASN A 325 -17.34 6.11 20.03
CA ASN A 325 -16.82 5.03 19.21
C ASN A 325 -15.87 4.20 20.08
N MET A 326 -16.06 2.88 20.10
CA MET A 326 -15.23 1.93 20.83
C MET A 326 -14.90 0.75 19.93
N ALA A 327 -13.66 0.28 19.99
CA ALA A 327 -13.22 -0.94 19.33
C ALA A 327 -12.38 -1.78 20.31
N PHE A 328 -12.65 -3.09 20.32
CA PHE A 328 -11.84 -4.09 21.00
C PHE A 328 -11.36 -5.07 19.93
N LEU A 329 -10.05 -5.15 19.77
CA LEU A 329 -9.41 -5.91 18.72
C LEU A 329 -8.44 -6.92 19.33
N ASP A 330 -8.44 -8.11 18.78
CA ASP A 330 -7.44 -9.15 19.01
C ASP A 330 -6.90 -9.62 17.65
N SER A 331 -5.58 -9.69 17.52
CA SER A 331 -4.95 -10.08 16.26
C SER A 331 -3.72 -10.95 16.51
N GLU A 332 -3.57 -11.98 15.68
CA GLU A 332 -2.51 -12.98 15.82
C GLU A 332 -2.00 -13.40 14.43
N VAL A 333 -0.69 -13.59 14.31
CA VAL A 333 -0.08 -14.35 13.22
C VAL A 333 -0.19 -15.83 13.58
N THR A 334 -0.98 -16.58 12.83
CA THR A 334 -1.31 -17.98 13.14
C THR A 334 -0.38 -18.99 12.45
N SER A 335 0.43 -18.52 11.52
CA SER A 335 1.47 -19.31 10.87
C SER A 335 2.85 -19.12 11.51
N ASP A 336 3.72 -20.12 11.41
CA ASP A 336 5.14 -19.95 11.70
C ASP A 336 5.74 -18.99 10.67
N TYR A 337 6.18 -17.84 11.13
CA TYR A 337 6.77 -16.80 10.31
C TYR A 337 7.88 -16.07 11.05
N ASP A 338 9.08 -16.15 10.50
CA ASP A 338 10.23 -15.44 11.05
C ASP A 338 10.26 -14.00 10.50
N VAL A 339 10.18 -13.05 11.41
CA VAL A 339 10.31 -11.60 11.11
C VAL A 339 11.58 -11.09 11.75
N LEU A 340 12.35 -10.31 11.01
CA LEU A 340 13.43 -9.57 11.63
C LEU A 340 12.86 -8.51 12.55
N ASP A 341 13.20 -8.57 13.83
CA ASP A 341 13.02 -7.45 14.74
C ASP A 341 14.00 -6.33 14.33
N ASN A 342 13.46 -5.14 14.02
CA ASN A 342 14.29 -4.00 13.65
C ASN A 342 15.30 -3.62 14.76
N VAL A 343 15.00 -3.92 16.02
CA VAL A 343 15.92 -3.71 17.15
C VAL A 343 17.05 -4.71 17.09
N ASP A 344 16.76 -5.98 16.83
CA ASP A 344 17.77 -7.03 16.71
C ASP A 344 18.62 -6.84 15.44
N ALA A 345 18.03 -6.35 14.35
CA ALA A 345 18.78 -5.97 13.15
C ALA A 345 19.81 -4.88 13.44
N TYR A 346 19.42 -3.85 14.18
CA TYR A 346 20.33 -2.78 14.56
C TYR A 346 21.48 -3.31 15.42
N GLN A 347 21.20 -4.22 16.37
CA GLN A 347 22.21 -4.88 17.21
C GLN A 347 23.17 -5.76 16.38
N TYR A 348 22.63 -6.47 15.38
CA TYR A 348 23.43 -7.31 14.49
C TYR A 348 24.46 -6.50 13.68
N PHE A 349 24.08 -5.31 13.21
CA PHE A 349 24.94 -4.49 12.37
C PHE A 349 25.91 -3.58 13.16
N PHE A 350 25.50 -3.10 14.33
CA PHE A 350 26.26 -2.11 15.08
C PHE A 350 26.91 -2.64 16.37
N GLY A 351 26.63 -3.90 16.74
CA GLY A 351 27.19 -4.57 17.90
C GLY A 351 26.51 -4.19 19.22
N GLU A 352 26.53 -5.11 20.20
CA GLU A 352 25.85 -4.94 21.49
C GLU A 352 26.43 -3.83 22.39
N GLU A 353 27.59 -3.27 22.06
CA GLU A 353 28.31 -2.33 22.94
C GLU A 353 27.80 -0.88 22.85
N ASP A 354 27.09 -0.51 21.77
CA ASP A 354 26.67 0.88 21.52
C ASP A 354 25.24 1.21 21.99
N LEU A 355 24.51 0.25 22.53
CA LEU A 355 23.11 0.44 22.99
C LEU A 355 22.94 0.46 24.52
N ARG A 356 24.01 0.71 25.31
CA ARG A 356 23.92 0.85 26.77
C ARG A 356 24.10 2.27 27.24
#